data_6b134656048f444cc854c623d6826d51
#
_entry.id   6b134656048f444cc854c623d6826d51
#
_cell.length_a   1.000
_cell.length_b   1.000
_cell.length_c   1.000
_cell.angle_alpha   90.00
_cell.angle_beta   90.00
_cell.angle_gamma   90.00
#
_symmetry.space_group_name_H-M   'P 1'
#
loop_
_entity.id
_entity.type
_entity.pdbx_description
1 polymer ?
#
loop_
_entity_poly.entity_id
_entity_poly.type
_entity_poly.pdbx_seq_one_letter_code
_entity_poly.pdbx_strand_id
1 'polypeptide(L)'
;MALSYSTDKTDETGRELLTYGTPEFPIAFFDDDLTFVKVPWHWHDELEIVVILSGEVSVFIAGCELKLKAGEGYFANSGILHSAELRSKTGWQHCMVFDPHVIAAPDDIIWNTYVAPILYHENLPFIKLTPSIP
;
A
#
# COMPACT_ATOMS: atom_id res chain seq x y z
N MET A 1 0.77 -18.31 -2.20
CA MET A 1 1.72 -17.20 -1.96
C MET A 1 2.09 -17.19 -0.49
N ALA A 2 3.37 -17.10 -0.17
CA ALA A 2 3.82 -16.99 1.21
C ALA A 2 3.50 -15.60 1.76
N LEU A 3 3.13 -15.52 3.03
CA LEU A 3 2.94 -14.25 3.72
C LEU A 3 4.29 -13.58 3.98
N SER A 4 4.33 -12.29 3.81
CA SER A 4 5.48 -11.46 4.17
C SER A 4 5.36 -10.99 5.61
N TYR A 5 6.49 -10.64 6.22
CA TYR A 5 6.53 -10.09 7.56
C TYR A 5 6.72 -8.58 7.49
N SER A 6 5.85 -7.85 8.18
CA SER A 6 5.96 -6.40 8.28
C SER A 6 7.20 -5.98 9.09
N THR A 7 7.73 -4.81 8.76
CA THR A 7 8.81 -4.17 9.51
C THR A 7 8.45 -2.71 9.79
N ASP A 8 8.95 -2.17 10.89
CA ASP A 8 8.86 -0.75 11.20
C ASP A 8 10.20 0.00 10.95
N LYS A 9 11.17 -0.70 10.34
CA LYS A 9 12.49 -0.13 10.08
C LYS A 9 12.50 0.65 8.78
N THR A 10 13.01 1.88 8.86
CA THR A 10 13.20 2.77 7.72
C THR A 10 14.61 3.34 7.73
N ASP A 11 15.05 3.85 6.59
CA ASP A 11 16.26 4.66 6.52
C ASP A 11 15.98 6.11 7.00
N GLU A 12 16.97 6.97 6.90
CA GLU A 12 16.86 8.38 7.32
C GLU A 12 15.85 9.20 6.51
N THR A 13 15.45 8.72 5.32
CA THR A 13 14.46 9.38 4.47
C THR A 13 13.03 8.86 4.70
N GLY A 14 12.88 7.83 5.53
CA GLY A 14 11.60 7.14 5.75
C GLY A 14 11.34 5.99 4.79
N ARG A 15 12.32 5.63 3.92
CA ARG A 15 12.18 4.47 3.04
C ARG A 15 12.18 3.18 3.85
N GLU A 16 11.18 2.34 3.62
CA GLU A 16 11.07 1.06 4.32
C GLU A 16 12.20 0.11 3.92
N LEU A 17 12.86 -0.47 4.93
CA LEU A 17 13.99 -1.39 4.75
C LEU A 17 13.48 -2.82 4.63
N LEU A 18 12.74 -3.10 3.56
CA LEU A 18 12.16 -4.41 3.28
C LEU A 18 12.25 -4.69 1.78
N THR A 19 12.57 -5.93 1.42
CA THR A 19 12.48 -6.40 0.05
C THR A 19 11.11 -7.05 -0.15
N TYR A 20 10.37 -6.59 -1.16
CA TYR A 20 9.01 -7.05 -1.43
C TYR A 20 9.03 -8.18 -2.47
N GLY A 21 8.81 -9.41 -2.00
CA GLY A 21 8.84 -10.57 -2.86
C GLY A 21 10.25 -10.98 -3.30
N THR A 22 10.33 -11.53 -4.49
CA THR A 22 11.58 -11.98 -5.12
C THR A 22 11.73 -11.34 -6.51
N PRO A 23 12.92 -11.37 -7.14
CA PRO A 23 13.07 -10.87 -8.51
C PRO A 23 12.13 -11.56 -9.52
N GLU A 24 11.83 -12.83 -9.31
CA GLU A 24 10.93 -13.60 -10.17
C GLU A 24 9.45 -13.37 -9.83
N PHE A 25 9.16 -12.96 -8.60
CA PHE A 25 7.80 -12.69 -8.13
C PHE A 25 7.83 -11.50 -7.16
N PRO A 26 7.95 -10.27 -7.69
CA PRO A 26 8.14 -9.06 -6.87
C PRO A 26 6.81 -8.56 -6.26
N ILE A 27 6.11 -9.44 -5.55
CA ILE A 27 4.88 -9.16 -4.83
C ILE A 27 5.04 -9.63 -3.38
N ALA A 28 4.74 -8.76 -2.43
CA ALA A 28 4.63 -9.12 -1.02
C ALA A 28 3.17 -9.02 -0.59
N PHE A 29 2.71 -9.99 0.16
CA PHE A 29 1.37 -10.01 0.75
C PHE A 29 1.49 -10.07 2.27
N PHE A 30 0.82 -9.13 2.95
CA PHE A 30 0.80 -9.02 4.40
C PHE A 30 -0.61 -9.27 4.91
N ASP A 31 -0.70 -10.03 5.99
CA ASP A 31 -1.93 -10.31 6.74
C ASP A 31 -1.69 -9.81 8.16
N ASP A 32 -2.03 -8.56 8.40
CA ASP A 32 -1.61 -7.84 9.61
C ASP A 32 -2.73 -7.66 10.62
N ASP A 33 -2.50 -8.15 11.84
CA ASP A 33 -3.28 -7.79 13.00
C ASP A 33 -2.79 -6.45 13.55
N LEU A 34 -3.54 -5.39 13.27
CA LEU A 34 -3.19 -4.02 13.65
C LEU A 34 -3.24 -3.79 15.16
N THR A 35 -3.79 -4.71 15.94
CA THR A 35 -3.72 -4.67 17.38
C THR A 35 -2.25 -4.79 17.85
N PHE A 36 -1.43 -5.52 17.12
CA PHE A 36 -0.04 -5.81 17.47
C PHE A 36 0.97 -5.23 16.48
N VAL A 37 0.58 -5.06 15.22
CA VAL A 37 1.45 -4.52 14.17
C VAL A 37 1.23 -3.02 14.03
N LYS A 38 2.30 -2.23 14.09
CA LYS A 38 2.27 -0.80 13.84
C LYS A 38 2.62 -0.49 12.39
N VAL A 39 2.06 0.60 11.87
CA VAL A 39 2.34 1.09 10.51
C VAL A 39 2.82 2.54 10.63
N PRO A 40 4.10 2.75 11.03
CA PRO A 40 4.65 4.09 11.15
C PRO A 40 4.87 4.73 9.78
N TRP A 41 5.26 6.01 9.76
CA TRP A 41 5.57 6.73 8.54
C TRP A 41 6.66 6.03 7.74
N HIS A 42 6.35 5.71 6.47
CA HIS A 42 7.27 5.05 5.54
C HIS A 42 6.87 5.32 4.09
N TRP A 43 7.79 5.07 3.19
CA TRP A 43 7.54 5.06 1.75
C TRP A 43 8.35 3.94 1.08
N HIS A 44 7.93 3.57 -0.12
CA HIS A 44 8.59 2.60 -0.99
C HIS A 44 8.25 2.89 -2.44
N ASP A 45 9.06 2.38 -3.38
CA ASP A 45 8.86 2.60 -4.81
C ASP A 45 7.73 1.75 -5.39
N GLU A 46 7.36 0.69 -4.70
CA GLU A 46 6.31 -0.23 -5.10
C GLU A 46 4.93 0.42 -4.94
N LEU A 47 3.96 -0.11 -5.67
CA LEU A 47 2.55 0.21 -5.49
C LEU A 47 1.98 -0.60 -4.32
N GLU A 48 0.96 -0.06 -3.66
CA GLU A 48 0.35 -0.73 -2.52
C GLU A 48 -1.17 -0.68 -2.59
N ILE A 49 -1.81 -1.80 -2.27
CA ILE A 49 -3.25 -1.90 -2.08
C ILE A 49 -3.50 -2.48 -0.70
N VAL A 50 -4.31 -1.77 0.09
CA VAL A 50 -4.71 -2.19 1.43
C VAL A 50 -6.23 -2.32 1.49
N VAL A 51 -6.69 -3.37 2.16
CA VAL A 51 -8.11 -3.58 2.47
C VAL A 51 -8.25 -3.82 3.97
N ILE A 52 -9.16 -3.09 4.61
CA ILE A 52 -9.48 -3.27 6.01
C ILE A 52 -10.50 -4.39 6.14
N LEU A 53 -10.15 -5.45 6.88
CA LEU A 53 -11.03 -6.60 7.13
C LEU A 53 -11.89 -6.40 8.34
N SER A 54 -11.36 -5.75 9.39
CA SER A 54 -12.10 -5.46 10.62
C SER A 54 -11.53 -4.23 11.31
N GLY A 55 -12.35 -3.58 12.12
CA GLY A 55 -11.96 -2.41 12.90
C GLY A 55 -12.09 -1.11 12.12
N GLU A 56 -11.57 -0.05 12.72
CA GLU A 56 -11.51 1.29 12.16
C GLU A 56 -10.07 1.79 12.14
N VAL A 57 -9.63 2.34 11.04
CA VAL A 57 -8.24 2.74 10.81
C VAL A 57 -8.21 4.15 10.21
N SER A 58 -7.31 4.98 10.71
CA SER A 58 -6.96 6.26 10.07
C SER A 58 -5.65 6.08 9.32
N VAL A 59 -5.65 6.40 8.02
CA VAL A 59 -4.47 6.42 7.16
C VAL A 59 -4.11 7.87 6.86
N PHE A 60 -2.86 8.23 7.11
CA PHE A 60 -2.33 9.55 6.81
C PHE A 60 -1.46 9.45 5.56
N ILE A 61 -1.88 10.12 4.51
CA ILE A 61 -1.25 10.02 3.19
C ILE A 61 -1.45 11.31 2.41
N ALA A 62 -0.37 11.84 1.83
CA ALA A 62 -0.39 13.04 0.98
C ALA A 62 -1.14 14.23 1.63
N GLY A 63 -0.94 14.45 2.94
CA GLY A 63 -1.57 15.53 3.69
C GLY A 63 -3.04 15.30 4.03
N CYS A 64 -3.59 14.13 3.74
CA CYS A 64 -4.98 13.75 4.02
C CYS A 64 -5.06 12.71 5.12
N GLU A 65 -6.19 12.66 5.82
CA GLU A 65 -6.57 11.57 6.70
C GLU A 65 -7.72 10.79 6.08
N LEU A 66 -7.48 9.51 5.79
CA LEU A 66 -8.52 8.59 5.35
C LEU A 66 -9.04 7.82 6.56
N LYS A 67 -10.33 7.95 6.84
CA LYS A 67 -10.99 7.14 7.87
C LYS A 67 -11.61 5.93 7.18
N LEU A 68 -11.08 4.75 7.48
CA LEU A 68 -11.45 3.49 6.84
C LEU A 68 -12.09 2.55 7.84
N LYS A 69 -13.09 1.80 7.38
CA LYS A 69 -13.75 0.72 8.12
C LYS A 69 -13.70 -0.58 7.31
N ALA A 70 -14.15 -1.66 7.92
CA ALA A 70 -14.19 -2.98 7.27
C ALA A 70 -14.85 -2.91 5.89
N GLY A 71 -14.21 -3.51 4.88
CA GLY A 71 -14.62 -3.49 3.48
C GLY A 71 -14.11 -2.30 2.67
N GLU A 72 -13.51 -1.31 3.32
CA GLU A 72 -12.87 -0.18 2.66
C GLU A 72 -11.36 -0.35 2.60
N GLY A 73 -10.70 0.42 1.75
CA GLY A 73 -9.26 0.35 1.61
C GLY A 73 -8.68 1.55 0.87
N TYR A 74 -7.45 1.41 0.43
CA TYR A 74 -6.80 2.43 -0.36
C TYR A 74 -5.74 1.84 -1.30
N PHE A 75 -5.46 2.58 -2.35
CA PHE A 75 -4.31 2.42 -3.22
C PHE A 75 -3.32 3.54 -2.90
N ALA A 76 -2.05 3.20 -2.71
CA ALA A 76 -0.96 4.16 -2.57
C ALA A 76 -0.03 4.07 -3.77
N ASN A 77 0.23 5.21 -4.40
CA ASN A 77 1.13 5.28 -5.54
C ASN A 77 2.59 5.21 -5.10
N SER A 78 3.49 5.01 -6.05
CA SER A 78 4.93 4.89 -5.84
C SER A 78 5.50 6.11 -5.10
N GLY A 79 6.34 5.88 -4.10
CA GLY A 79 7.10 6.91 -3.41
C GLY A 79 6.31 7.78 -2.44
N ILE A 80 5.07 7.46 -2.15
CA ILE A 80 4.20 8.29 -1.30
C ILE A 80 4.37 7.92 0.17
N LEU A 81 4.78 8.90 0.99
CA LEU A 81 4.91 8.74 2.43
C LEU A 81 3.54 8.56 3.06
N HIS A 82 3.39 7.52 3.88
CA HIS A 82 2.11 7.23 4.54
C HIS A 82 2.33 6.51 5.87
N SER A 83 1.28 6.55 6.70
CA SER A 83 1.20 5.85 7.98
C SER A 83 -0.25 5.46 8.26
N ALA A 84 -0.44 4.55 9.21
CA ALA A 84 -1.77 4.14 9.63
C ALA A 84 -1.82 3.99 11.16
N GLU A 85 -2.97 4.32 11.72
CA GLU A 85 -3.26 4.15 13.15
C GLU A 85 -4.59 3.44 13.34
N LEU A 86 -4.58 2.38 14.17
CA LEU A 86 -5.80 1.72 14.60
C LEU A 86 -6.60 2.66 15.50
N ARG A 87 -7.90 2.84 15.21
CA ARG A 87 -8.82 3.70 15.96
C ARG A 87 -9.79 2.93 16.83
N SER A 88 -9.98 1.64 16.55
CA SER A 88 -10.79 0.73 17.36
C SER A 88 -9.90 -0.12 18.27
N LYS A 89 -10.51 -0.91 19.13
CA LYS A 89 -9.78 -1.77 20.07
C LYS A 89 -8.95 -2.83 19.36
N THR A 90 -9.50 -3.38 18.28
CA THR A 90 -8.85 -4.40 17.45
C THR A 90 -9.08 -4.06 15.98
N GLY A 91 -8.20 -4.56 15.11
CA GLY A 91 -8.36 -4.38 13.67
C GLY A 91 -7.44 -5.30 12.89
N TRP A 92 -7.81 -5.53 11.65
CA TRP A 92 -7.10 -6.42 10.76
C TRP A 92 -7.11 -5.88 9.34
N GLN A 93 -5.97 -6.02 8.64
CA GLN A 93 -5.87 -5.60 7.24
C GLN A 93 -5.14 -6.63 6.40
N HIS A 94 -5.48 -6.67 5.12
CA HIS A 94 -4.62 -7.25 4.08
C HIS A 94 -3.91 -6.13 3.33
N CYS A 95 -2.65 -6.35 3.03
CA CYS A 95 -1.83 -5.42 2.28
C CYS A 95 -1.08 -6.17 1.19
N MET A 96 -1.09 -5.65 -0.03
CA MET A 96 -0.29 -6.15 -1.13
C MET A 96 0.61 -5.03 -1.63
N VAL A 97 1.91 -5.27 -1.62
CA VAL A 97 2.94 -4.35 -2.12
C VAL A 97 3.63 -5.01 -3.30
N PHE A 98 3.66 -4.35 -4.44
CA PHE A 98 4.15 -4.96 -5.66
C PHE A 98 4.87 -3.98 -6.58
N ASP A 99 5.87 -4.48 -7.29
CA ASP A 99 6.52 -3.75 -8.37
C ASP A 99 5.53 -3.60 -9.53
N PRO A 100 5.32 -2.38 -10.06
CA PRO A 100 4.40 -2.18 -11.18
C PRO A 100 4.77 -2.96 -12.44
N HIS A 101 6.03 -3.40 -12.59
CA HIS A 101 6.46 -4.23 -13.71
C HIS A 101 5.86 -5.65 -13.72
N VAL A 102 5.18 -6.07 -12.65
CA VAL A 102 4.38 -7.32 -12.67
C VAL A 102 3.16 -7.21 -13.60
N ILE A 103 2.71 -5.99 -13.89
CA ILE A 103 1.55 -5.74 -14.75
C ILE A 103 1.96 -5.79 -16.22
N ALA A 104 3.08 -5.15 -16.55
CA ALA A 104 3.57 -5.07 -17.93
C ALA A 104 5.07 -4.71 -17.94
N ALA A 105 5.78 -5.14 -18.99
CA ALA A 105 7.15 -4.75 -19.20
C ALA A 105 7.26 -3.25 -19.58
N PRO A 106 8.40 -2.60 -19.28
CA PRO A 106 8.66 -1.24 -19.76
C PRO A 106 8.52 -1.19 -21.28
N ASP A 107 7.98 -0.08 -21.79
CA ASP A 107 7.76 0.17 -23.22
C ASP A 107 6.73 -0.75 -23.90
N ASP A 108 6.10 -1.64 -23.15
CA ASP A 108 4.93 -2.39 -23.61
C ASP A 108 3.72 -1.45 -23.77
N ILE A 109 2.82 -1.79 -24.70
CA ILE A 109 1.60 -0.99 -24.91
C ILE A 109 0.73 -0.91 -23.64
N ILE A 110 0.67 -1.99 -22.87
CA ILE A 110 -0.07 -2.01 -21.59
C ILE A 110 0.59 -1.06 -20.59
N TRP A 111 1.92 -1.10 -20.50
CA TRP A 111 2.68 -0.18 -19.65
C TRP A 111 2.38 1.28 -20.01
N ASN A 112 2.56 1.63 -21.29
CA ASN A 112 2.41 3.01 -21.74
C ASN A 112 0.97 3.53 -21.64
N THR A 113 -0.02 2.65 -21.82
CA THR A 113 -1.43 3.03 -21.85
C THR A 113 -2.05 3.07 -20.45
N TYR A 114 -1.70 2.14 -19.58
CA TYR A 114 -2.42 1.93 -18.30
C TYR A 114 -1.56 2.11 -17.06
N VAL A 115 -0.28 1.80 -17.10
CA VAL A 115 0.58 1.82 -15.90
C VAL A 115 1.30 3.16 -15.74
N ALA A 116 2.06 3.58 -16.74
CA ALA A 116 2.85 4.82 -16.68
C ALA A 116 1.99 6.06 -16.40
N PRO A 117 0.79 6.23 -17.00
CA PRO A 117 -0.06 7.38 -16.72
C PRO A 117 -0.49 7.49 -15.26
N ILE A 118 -0.67 6.36 -14.58
CA ILE A 118 -1.01 6.34 -13.14
C ILE A 118 0.25 6.55 -12.31
N LEU A 119 1.30 5.78 -12.60
CA LEU A 119 2.56 5.78 -11.83
C LEU A 119 3.20 7.18 -11.78
N TYR A 120 3.18 7.90 -12.89
CA TYR A 120 3.81 9.22 -13.02
C TYR A 120 2.81 10.39 -12.93
N HIS A 121 1.57 10.15 -12.50
CA HIS A 121 0.55 11.20 -12.38
C HIS A 121 0.77 12.00 -11.09
N GLU A 122 1.14 13.27 -11.23
CA GLU A 122 1.47 14.15 -10.09
C GLU A 122 0.32 14.36 -9.10
N ASN A 123 -0.93 14.29 -9.57
CA ASN A 123 -2.12 14.55 -8.77
C ASN A 123 -2.85 13.26 -8.36
N LEU A 124 -2.18 12.10 -8.42
CA LEU A 124 -2.76 10.82 -8.02
C LEU A 124 -1.86 10.10 -7.01
N PRO A 125 -1.66 10.67 -5.79
CA PRO A 125 -0.85 10.03 -4.77
C PRO A 125 -1.51 8.81 -4.16
N PHE A 126 -2.85 8.80 -4.08
CA PHE A 126 -3.63 7.70 -3.54
C PHE A 126 -5.05 7.69 -4.09
N ILE A 127 -5.75 6.58 -3.89
CA ILE A 127 -7.19 6.44 -4.17
C ILE A 127 -7.82 5.75 -2.97
N LYS A 128 -8.88 6.35 -2.38
CA LYS A 128 -9.70 5.65 -1.40
C LYS A 128 -10.58 4.63 -2.14
N LEU A 129 -10.57 3.39 -1.68
CA LEU A 129 -11.36 2.29 -2.24
C LEU A 129 -12.55 2.02 -1.33
N THR A 130 -13.73 1.97 -1.91
CA THR A 130 -14.98 1.65 -1.20
C THR A 130 -15.76 0.58 -1.97
N PRO A 131 -16.66 -0.16 -1.30
CA PRO A 131 -17.46 -1.17 -1.98
C PRO A 131 -18.36 -0.64 -3.10
N SER A 132 -18.61 0.67 -3.12
CA SER A 132 -19.42 1.34 -4.14
C SER A 132 -18.66 1.72 -5.41
N ILE A 133 -17.33 1.52 -5.46
CA ILE A 133 -16.55 1.73 -6.68
C ILE A 133 -16.83 0.58 -7.64
N PRO A 134 -17.36 0.87 -8.85
CA PRO A 134 -17.65 -0.16 -9.82
C PRO A 134 -16.41 -0.86 -10.38
#